data_85c7917166fe1786b7c38275a6cc82f5
#
_entry.id   85c7917166fe1786b7c38275a6cc82f5
#
_cell.length_a   1.000
_cell.length_b   1.000
_cell.length_c   1.000
_cell.angle_alpha   90.00
_cell.angle_beta   90.00
_cell.angle_gamma   90.00
#
_symmetry.space_group_name_H-M   'P 1'
#
loop_
_entity.id
_entity.type
_entity.pdbx_description
1 polymer ?
#
loop_
_entity_poly.entity_id
_entity_poly.type
_entity_poly.pdbx_seq_one_letter_code
_entity_poly.pdbx_strand_id
1 'polypeptide(L)'
;MRIGISVSSSYPDIAPNLAVNWMVARTRAANAAGLDHLFVGDHHSTKTPYFQNNVMLGRMLAEWGDKPFGALYLLPLWHPVLLAEQVGTLAALAQGRFIMQCGLGDARQGAALGVDMSRQVGLFVAALKVMQALWRGETVDESTYWQLQRARISPLPSEPVEVWIGALVAPAIARAATLGDGWLAAPSLTPAQSATAIRQYQEACAAASKAIGAAAIRRDILISETSQAAKRAVAPYLAAGYRGIPEEALLVGSVAEVTDRLGQLQQQGYTEVIVRNMSADQMESLKTIELLSEVKAALQS
;
A
#
# COMPACT_ATOMS: atom_id res chain seq x y z
N MET A 1 -9.01 13.75 5.91
CA MET A 1 -8.04 12.73 5.44
C MET A 1 -8.50 11.34 5.87
N ARG A 2 -8.40 10.32 5.01
CA ARG A 2 -8.67 8.92 5.39
C ARG A 2 -7.38 8.25 5.87
N ILE A 3 -7.50 7.37 6.86
CA ILE A 3 -6.37 6.64 7.44
C ILE A 3 -6.50 5.15 7.13
N GLY A 4 -5.66 4.63 6.26
CA GLY A 4 -5.52 3.20 5.98
C GLY A 4 -4.34 2.60 6.73
N ILE A 5 -4.35 1.27 6.88
CA ILE A 5 -3.22 0.52 7.45
C ILE A 5 -2.67 -0.49 6.44
N SER A 6 -1.34 -0.55 6.33
CA SER A 6 -0.64 -1.65 5.68
C SER A 6 -0.08 -2.58 6.76
N VAL A 7 -0.75 -3.71 6.98
CA VAL A 7 -0.32 -4.70 7.96
C VAL A 7 1.00 -5.32 7.51
N SER A 8 1.99 -5.37 8.41
CA SER A 8 3.30 -5.97 8.09
C SER A 8 3.15 -7.45 7.75
N SER A 9 3.81 -7.89 6.68
CA SER A 9 3.84 -9.29 6.25
C SER A 9 5.15 -10.01 6.62
N SER A 10 6.08 -9.32 7.29
CA SER A 10 7.40 -9.89 7.66
C SER A 10 7.58 -9.94 9.17
N TYR A 11 7.91 -11.14 9.66
CA TYR A 11 8.09 -11.45 11.08
C TYR A 11 9.28 -12.43 11.22
N PRO A 12 10.54 -11.93 11.16
CA PRO A 12 11.73 -12.78 11.02
C PRO A 12 11.94 -13.77 12.18
N ASP A 13 11.61 -13.39 13.40
CA ASP A 13 11.93 -14.17 14.61
C ASP A 13 10.68 -14.78 15.27
N ILE A 14 9.56 -14.81 14.56
CA ILE A 14 8.28 -15.29 15.06
C ILE A 14 7.87 -16.57 14.34
N ALA A 15 7.41 -17.58 15.09
CA ALA A 15 6.86 -18.80 14.49
C ALA A 15 5.77 -18.49 13.48
N PRO A 16 5.76 -19.10 12.29
CA PRO A 16 4.86 -18.70 11.18
C PRO A 16 3.38 -18.68 11.55
N ASN A 17 2.90 -19.68 12.28
CA ASN A 17 1.51 -19.75 12.73
C ASN A 17 1.15 -18.61 13.71
N LEU A 18 2.08 -18.21 14.58
CA LEU A 18 1.90 -17.08 15.49
C LEU A 18 1.89 -15.75 14.71
N ALA A 19 2.79 -15.59 13.74
CA ALA A 19 2.84 -14.41 12.88
C ALA A 19 1.54 -14.21 12.09
N VAL A 20 0.95 -15.28 11.55
CA VAL A 20 -0.38 -15.24 10.92
C VAL A 20 -1.44 -14.76 11.90
N ASN A 21 -1.45 -15.28 13.12
CA ASN A 21 -2.40 -14.84 14.16
C ASN A 21 -2.19 -13.36 14.53
N TRP A 22 -0.96 -12.86 14.52
CA TRP A 22 -0.66 -11.45 14.74
C TRP A 22 -1.20 -10.55 13.62
N MET A 23 -1.04 -10.96 12.36
CA MET A 23 -1.60 -10.22 11.21
C MET A 23 -3.13 -10.13 11.32
N VAL A 24 -3.79 -11.23 11.66
CA VAL A 24 -5.25 -11.27 11.86
C VAL A 24 -5.68 -10.38 13.04
N ALA A 25 -4.96 -10.44 14.17
CA ALA A 25 -5.25 -9.61 15.34
C ALA A 25 -5.07 -8.10 15.05
N ARG A 26 -4.02 -7.71 14.31
CA ARG A 26 -3.81 -6.33 13.86
C ARG A 26 -4.90 -5.85 12.92
N THR A 27 -5.39 -6.72 12.04
CA THR A 27 -6.53 -6.42 11.16
C THR A 27 -7.79 -6.15 11.97
N ARG A 28 -8.10 -7.02 12.93
CA ARG A 28 -9.25 -6.85 13.85
C ARG A 28 -9.15 -5.54 14.65
N ALA A 29 -7.98 -5.25 15.20
CA ALA A 29 -7.73 -4.01 15.92
C ALA A 29 -7.91 -2.77 15.03
N ALA A 30 -7.41 -2.82 13.80
CA ALA A 30 -7.55 -1.73 12.83
C ALA A 30 -9.03 -1.52 12.42
N ASN A 31 -9.80 -2.59 12.28
CA ASN A 31 -11.24 -2.51 12.04
C ASN A 31 -11.97 -1.87 13.23
N ALA A 32 -11.66 -2.30 14.45
CA ALA A 32 -12.22 -1.75 15.69
C ALA A 32 -11.85 -0.27 15.92
N ALA A 33 -10.61 0.12 15.54
CA ALA A 33 -10.16 1.51 15.55
C ALA A 33 -10.81 2.39 14.47
N GLY A 34 -11.68 1.83 13.63
CA GLY A 34 -12.41 2.55 12.60
C GLY A 34 -11.53 3.01 11.43
N LEU A 35 -10.37 2.37 11.17
CA LEU A 35 -9.52 2.73 10.04
C LEU A 35 -10.24 2.51 8.71
N ASP A 36 -9.88 3.29 7.68
CA ASP A 36 -10.64 3.41 6.44
C ASP A 36 -10.26 2.37 5.38
N HIS A 37 -9.00 1.91 5.36
CA HIS A 37 -8.49 0.98 4.35
C HIS A 37 -7.57 -0.06 4.98
N LEU A 38 -7.62 -1.28 4.46
CA LEU A 38 -6.70 -2.37 4.82
C LEU A 38 -5.81 -2.71 3.62
N PHE A 39 -4.49 -2.76 3.85
CA PHE A 39 -3.52 -3.19 2.85
C PHE A 39 -2.54 -4.20 3.40
N VAL A 40 -1.96 -4.98 2.50
CA VAL A 40 -0.75 -5.79 2.71
C VAL A 40 0.26 -5.50 1.61
N GLY A 41 1.54 -5.68 1.94
CA GLY A 41 2.63 -5.46 0.99
C GLY A 41 2.83 -6.63 0.03
N ASP A 42 3.72 -6.42 -0.93
CA ASP A 42 4.19 -7.43 -1.88
C ASP A 42 5.71 -7.55 -1.82
N HIS A 43 6.21 -8.78 -1.66
CA HIS A 43 7.66 -9.03 -1.66
C HIS A 43 7.94 -10.51 -1.92
N HIS A 44 8.87 -10.78 -2.82
CA HIS A 44 9.13 -12.14 -3.28
C HIS A 44 10.58 -12.55 -3.03
N SER A 45 10.80 -13.86 -2.90
CA SER A 45 12.12 -14.47 -2.76
C SER A 45 12.98 -13.79 -1.68
N THR A 46 12.40 -13.59 -0.51
CA THR A 46 13.06 -12.94 0.64
C THR A 46 13.83 -13.94 1.49
N LYS A 47 14.92 -13.48 2.11
CA LYS A 47 15.66 -14.29 3.10
C LYS A 47 14.92 -14.43 4.44
N THR A 48 14.09 -13.45 4.77
CA THR A 48 13.25 -13.47 5.98
C THR A 48 11.82 -13.90 5.63
N PRO A 49 11.07 -14.54 6.54
CA PRO A 49 9.69 -14.89 6.30
C PRO A 49 8.87 -13.68 5.85
N TYR A 50 8.13 -13.85 4.75
CA TYR A 50 7.22 -12.85 4.22
C TYR A 50 5.93 -13.52 3.74
N PHE A 51 4.83 -13.20 4.38
CA PHE A 51 3.53 -13.80 4.05
C PHE A 51 2.93 -13.17 2.80
N GLN A 52 2.52 -14.03 1.86
CA GLN A 52 2.03 -13.60 0.56
C GLN A 52 0.69 -12.90 0.66
N ASN A 53 0.56 -11.80 -0.08
CA ASN A 53 -0.53 -10.84 0.02
C ASN A 53 -1.92 -11.44 -0.22
N ASN A 54 -2.18 -12.10 -1.36
CA ASN A 54 -3.51 -12.60 -1.71
C ASN A 54 -4.01 -13.66 -0.73
N VAL A 55 -3.12 -14.55 -0.28
CA VAL A 55 -3.45 -15.61 0.70
C VAL A 55 -3.85 -14.98 2.03
N MET A 56 -3.05 -14.00 2.50
CA MET A 56 -3.33 -13.33 3.76
C MET A 56 -4.55 -12.43 3.69
N LEU A 57 -4.76 -11.69 2.60
CA LEU A 57 -5.98 -10.90 2.41
C LEU A 57 -7.23 -11.76 2.49
N GLY A 58 -7.27 -12.90 1.79
CA GLY A 58 -8.41 -13.82 1.85
C GLY A 58 -8.75 -14.23 3.29
N ARG A 59 -7.73 -14.47 4.14
CA ARG A 59 -7.94 -14.77 5.57
C ARG A 59 -8.36 -13.53 6.38
N MET A 60 -7.79 -12.38 6.09
CA MET A 60 -7.99 -11.14 6.86
C MET A 60 -9.34 -10.49 6.59
N LEU A 61 -9.95 -10.71 5.42
CA LEU A 61 -11.26 -10.16 5.05
C LEU A 61 -12.36 -10.51 6.03
N ALA A 62 -12.33 -11.69 6.65
CA ALA A 62 -13.28 -12.10 7.68
C ALA A 62 -13.27 -11.18 8.93
N GLU A 63 -12.18 -10.42 9.14
CA GLU A 63 -12.02 -9.51 10.27
C GLU A 63 -12.19 -8.02 9.87
N TRP A 64 -12.31 -7.74 8.56
CA TRP A 64 -12.29 -6.36 8.05
C TRP A 64 -13.67 -5.77 7.75
N GLY A 65 -14.62 -6.60 7.31
CA GLY A 65 -15.99 -6.16 6.97
C GLY A 65 -16.09 -5.58 5.56
N ASP A 66 -16.91 -4.54 5.40
CA ASP A 66 -17.32 -3.93 4.13
C ASP A 66 -16.48 -2.72 3.69
N LYS A 67 -15.45 -2.38 4.44
CA LYS A 67 -14.57 -1.24 4.12
C LYS A 67 -13.60 -1.57 2.99
N PRO A 68 -13.10 -0.55 2.24
CA PRO A 68 -12.11 -0.74 1.19
C PRO A 68 -10.86 -1.47 1.67
N PHE A 69 -10.31 -2.33 0.83
CA PHE A 69 -9.13 -3.12 1.11
C PHE A 69 -8.32 -3.36 -0.16
N GLY A 70 -7.11 -3.85 -0.03
CA GLY A 70 -6.29 -4.17 -1.17
C GLY A 70 -4.88 -4.63 -0.82
N ALA A 71 -4.03 -4.68 -1.81
CA ALA A 71 -2.62 -4.99 -1.67
C ALA A 71 -1.75 -4.18 -2.61
N LEU A 72 -0.47 -4.09 -2.25
CA LEU A 72 0.58 -3.71 -3.20
C LEU A 72 0.89 -4.91 -4.10
N TYR A 73 1.14 -4.65 -5.37
CA TYR A 73 1.64 -5.61 -6.35
C TYR A 73 2.81 -5.01 -7.11
N LEU A 74 3.91 -5.74 -7.16
CA LEU A 74 5.08 -5.40 -7.96
C LEU A 74 4.87 -5.97 -9.37
N LEU A 75 4.08 -5.27 -10.19
CA LEU A 75 3.48 -5.78 -11.43
C LEU A 75 4.44 -6.51 -12.38
N PRO A 76 5.71 -6.08 -12.57
CA PRO A 76 6.63 -6.80 -13.42
C PRO A 76 6.93 -8.25 -12.97
N LEU A 77 6.66 -8.56 -11.69
CA LEU A 77 6.92 -9.87 -11.10
C LEU A 77 5.70 -10.80 -11.15
N TRP A 78 4.57 -10.33 -11.67
CA TRP A 78 3.32 -11.08 -11.74
C TRP A 78 2.91 -11.38 -13.18
N HIS A 79 2.36 -12.57 -13.41
CA HIS A 79 1.67 -12.86 -14.65
C HIS A 79 0.31 -12.14 -14.65
N PRO A 80 0.01 -11.24 -15.61
CA PRO A 80 -1.13 -10.33 -15.52
C PRO A 80 -2.49 -11.03 -15.53
N VAL A 81 -2.63 -12.14 -16.28
CA VAL A 81 -3.88 -12.92 -16.30
C VAL A 81 -4.14 -13.55 -14.94
N LEU A 82 -3.12 -14.24 -14.37
CA LEU A 82 -3.28 -14.90 -13.06
C LEU A 82 -3.55 -13.87 -11.95
N LEU A 83 -2.91 -12.71 -12.00
CA LEU A 83 -3.17 -11.65 -11.03
C LEU A 83 -4.57 -11.07 -11.21
N ALA A 84 -5.03 -10.85 -12.44
CA ALA A 84 -6.38 -10.35 -12.71
C ALA A 84 -7.46 -11.31 -12.19
N GLU A 85 -7.28 -12.63 -12.33
CA GLU A 85 -8.17 -13.66 -11.76
C GLU A 85 -8.20 -13.64 -10.22
N GLN A 86 -7.01 -13.54 -9.59
CA GLN A 86 -6.91 -13.49 -8.13
C GLN A 86 -7.55 -12.22 -7.56
N VAL A 87 -7.35 -11.07 -8.20
CA VAL A 87 -7.99 -9.81 -7.80
C VAL A 87 -9.50 -9.89 -8.00
N GLY A 88 -9.99 -10.46 -9.11
CA GLY A 88 -11.41 -10.69 -9.34
C GLY A 88 -12.03 -11.60 -8.26
N THR A 89 -11.30 -12.64 -7.85
CA THR A 89 -11.72 -13.54 -6.76
C THR A 89 -11.76 -12.83 -5.41
N LEU A 90 -10.73 -12.04 -5.07
CA LEU A 90 -10.70 -11.26 -3.83
C LEU A 90 -11.83 -10.21 -3.80
N ALA A 91 -12.08 -9.53 -4.92
CA ALA A 91 -13.19 -8.59 -5.03
C ALA A 91 -14.56 -9.26 -4.84
N ALA A 92 -14.71 -10.52 -5.30
CA ALA A 92 -15.94 -11.29 -5.07
C ALA A 92 -16.10 -11.78 -3.62
N LEU A 93 -14.99 -12.01 -2.90
CA LEU A 93 -15.00 -12.39 -1.48
C LEU A 93 -15.32 -11.22 -0.55
N ALA A 94 -15.05 -10.01 -1.01
CA ALA A 94 -15.21 -8.80 -0.22
C ALA A 94 -16.60 -8.21 -0.37
N GLN A 95 -16.99 -7.45 0.65
CA GLN A 95 -18.17 -6.60 0.60
C GLN A 95 -17.82 -5.14 0.26
N GLY A 96 -16.52 -4.81 0.28
CA GLY A 96 -16.00 -3.48 0.01
C GLY A 96 -15.20 -3.38 -1.29
N ARG A 97 -14.87 -2.14 -1.66
CA ARG A 97 -14.11 -1.83 -2.87
C ARG A 97 -12.65 -2.33 -2.79
N PHE A 98 -12.17 -2.95 -3.86
CA PHE A 98 -10.77 -3.35 -3.97
C PHE A 98 -9.89 -2.21 -4.49
N ILE A 99 -8.80 -1.93 -3.78
CA ILE A 99 -7.79 -0.94 -4.17
C ILE A 99 -6.48 -1.65 -4.46
N MET A 100 -6.06 -1.64 -5.73
CA MET A 100 -4.82 -2.22 -6.18
C MET A 100 -3.70 -1.17 -6.11
N GLN A 101 -2.77 -1.31 -5.19
CA GLN A 101 -1.53 -0.52 -5.20
C GLN A 101 -0.51 -1.18 -6.13
N CYS A 102 0.17 -0.40 -6.97
CA CYS A 102 1.09 -0.93 -7.98
C CYS A 102 2.48 -0.34 -7.84
N GLY A 103 3.51 -1.19 -7.93
CA GLY A 103 4.91 -0.81 -7.93
C GLY A 103 5.74 -1.55 -8.98
N LEU A 104 6.98 -1.08 -9.20
CA LEU A 104 7.90 -1.70 -10.16
C LEU A 104 8.64 -2.91 -9.60
N GLY A 105 8.83 -2.99 -8.29
CA GLY A 105 9.75 -3.96 -7.69
C GLY A 105 11.22 -3.54 -7.81
N ASP A 106 12.12 -4.47 -7.54
CA ASP A 106 13.57 -4.26 -7.59
C ASP A 106 14.30 -5.37 -8.38
N ALA A 107 15.54 -5.07 -8.81
CA ALA A 107 16.34 -5.96 -9.62
C ALA A 107 16.63 -7.30 -8.92
N ARG A 108 16.79 -7.32 -7.59
CA ARG A 108 17.04 -8.53 -6.80
C ARG A 108 15.88 -9.52 -6.89
N GLN A 109 14.66 -9.02 -6.72
CA GLN A 109 13.45 -9.86 -6.82
C GLN A 109 13.24 -10.36 -8.24
N GLY A 110 13.45 -9.47 -9.24
CA GLY A 110 13.36 -9.84 -10.65
C GLY A 110 14.33 -10.98 -11.01
N ALA A 111 15.60 -10.86 -10.62
CA ALA A 111 16.61 -11.89 -10.86
C ALA A 111 16.21 -13.24 -10.22
N ALA A 112 15.69 -13.22 -8.99
CA ALA A 112 15.27 -14.43 -8.30
C ALA A 112 14.06 -15.13 -8.94
N LEU A 113 13.24 -14.39 -9.67
CA LEU A 113 12.06 -14.90 -10.37
C LEU A 113 12.26 -15.08 -11.88
N GLY A 114 13.47 -14.85 -12.38
CA GLY A 114 13.79 -14.96 -13.81
C GLY A 114 13.17 -13.86 -14.68
N VAL A 115 12.87 -12.70 -14.09
CA VAL A 115 12.28 -11.56 -14.81
C VAL A 115 13.37 -10.57 -15.23
N ASP A 116 13.40 -10.19 -16.50
CA ASP A 116 14.26 -9.14 -17.02
C ASP A 116 13.77 -7.75 -16.58
N MET A 117 14.36 -7.24 -15.51
CA MET A 117 14.02 -5.94 -14.95
C MET A 117 14.54 -4.74 -15.76
N SER A 118 15.37 -4.95 -16.79
CA SER A 118 15.73 -3.86 -17.71
C SER A 118 14.51 -3.32 -18.46
N ARG A 119 13.47 -4.14 -18.61
CA ARG A 119 12.19 -3.82 -19.26
C ARG A 119 11.06 -3.53 -18.25
N GLN A 120 11.35 -3.33 -16.97
CA GLN A 120 10.36 -3.25 -15.89
C GLN A 120 9.23 -2.23 -16.13
N VAL A 121 9.54 -1.06 -16.72
CA VAL A 121 8.52 -0.02 -16.98
C VAL A 121 7.56 -0.48 -18.08
N GLY A 122 8.06 -1.11 -19.14
CA GLY A 122 7.23 -1.67 -20.20
C GLY A 122 6.36 -2.82 -19.71
N LEU A 123 6.94 -3.75 -18.93
CA LEU A 123 6.22 -4.84 -18.28
C LEU A 123 5.11 -4.30 -17.37
N PHE A 124 5.41 -3.30 -16.54
CA PHE A 124 4.43 -2.65 -15.67
C PHE A 124 3.24 -2.09 -16.45
N VAL A 125 3.51 -1.30 -17.49
CA VAL A 125 2.46 -0.65 -18.29
C VAL A 125 1.62 -1.68 -19.05
N ALA A 126 2.28 -2.68 -19.63
CA ALA A 126 1.59 -3.74 -20.36
C ALA A 126 0.73 -4.60 -19.42
N ALA A 127 1.27 -5.01 -18.25
CA ALA A 127 0.52 -5.75 -17.24
C ALA A 127 -0.73 -5.00 -16.80
N LEU A 128 -0.60 -3.72 -16.47
CA LEU A 128 -1.72 -2.90 -16.03
C LEU A 128 -2.81 -2.81 -17.11
N LYS A 129 -2.44 -2.56 -18.37
CA LYS A 129 -3.38 -2.49 -19.48
C LYS A 129 -4.11 -3.82 -19.71
N VAL A 130 -3.37 -4.94 -19.68
CA VAL A 130 -3.95 -6.28 -19.81
C VAL A 130 -4.97 -6.54 -18.70
N MET A 131 -4.61 -6.26 -17.45
CA MET A 131 -5.49 -6.48 -16.30
C MET A 131 -6.75 -5.61 -16.37
N GLN A 132 -6.60 -4.32 -16.69
CA GLN A 132 -7.74 -3.41 -16.83
C GLN A 132 -8.70 -3.86 -17.94
N ALA A 133 -8.20 -4.36 -19.07
CA ALA A 133 -9.03 -4.90 -20.16
C ALA A 133 -9.75 -6.19 -19.72
N LEU A 134 -9.05 -7.10 -19.05
CA LEU A 134 -9.63 -8.33 -18.52
C LEU A 134 -10.75 -8.05 -17.50
N TRP A 135 -10.56 -7.09 -16.58
CA TRP A 135 -11.60 -6.70 -15.62
C TRP A 135 -12.84 -6.08 -16.26
N ARG A 136 -12.71 -5.49 -17.45
CA ARG A 136 -13.87 -5.05 -18.27
C ARG A 136 -14.55 -6.19 -19.04
N GLY A 137 -14.06 -7.43 -18.91
CA GLY A 137 -14.58 -8.59 -19.61
C GLY A 137 -14.12 -8.70 -21.06
N GLU A 138 -13.10 -7.96 -21.46
CA GLU A 138 -12.54 -7.99 -22.81
C GLU A 138 -11.73 -9.27 -23.04
N THR A 139 -11.62 -9.67 -24.31
CA THR A 139 -10.68 -10.71 -24.76
C THR A 139 -9.37 -10.04 -25.12
N VAL A 140 -8.26 -10.49 -24.58
CA VAL A 140 -6.96 -9.85 -24.72
C VAL A 140 -5.97 -10.72 -25.45
N ASP A 141 -5.33 -10.15 -26.47
CA ASP A 141 -4.12 -10.65 -27.11
C ASP A 141 -2.94 -9.74 -26.73
N GLU A 142 -1.79 -10.31 -26.35
CA GLU A 142 -0.57 -9.56 -26.03
C GLU A 142 0.65 -10.40 -26.44
N SER A 143 1.48 -9.87 -27.34
CA SER A 143 2.60 -10.61 -27.95
C SER A 143 3.98 -10.09 -27.57
N THR A 144 4.07 -8.96 -26.83
CA THR A 144 5.34 -8.31 -26.52
C THR A 144 6.05 -8.95 -25.33
N TYR A 145 5.26 -9.37 -24.32
CA TYR A 145 5.79 -9.84 -23.04
C TYR A 145 5.33 -11.25 -22.66
N TRP A 146 4.05 -11.61 -22.86
CA TRP A 146 3.48 -12.88 -22.36
C TRP A 146 2.94 -13.81 -23.44
N GLN A 147 2.92 -13.41 -24.70
CA GLN A 147 2.36 -14.22 -25.81
C GLN A 147 0.91 -14.68 -25.55
N LEU A 148 0.08 -13.79 -25.00
CA LEU A 148 -1.32 -14.09 -24.71
C LEU A 148 -2.13 -14.24 -25.99
N GLN A 149 -2.98 -15.25 -26.04
CA GLN A 149 -3.91 -15.51 -27.14
C GLN A 149 -5.31 -15.67 -26.58
N ARG A 150 -6.20 -14.73 -26.94
CA ARG A 150 -7.62 -14.71 -26.54
C ARG A 150 -7.82 -14.90 -25.03
N ALA A 151 -6.97 -14.31 -24.19
CA ALA A 151 -7.04 -14.42 -22.74
C ALA A 151 -8.35 -13.80 -22.22
N ARG A 152 -8.97 -14.46 -21.26
CA ARG A 152 -10.18 -14.02 -20.55
C ARG A 152 -10.07 -14.44 -19.09
N ILE A 153 -10.85 -13.81 -18.22
CA ILE A 153 -10.93 -14.18 -16.79
C ILE A 153 -12.38 -14.34 -16.35
N SER A 154 -12.56 -15.10 -15.27
CA SER A 154 -13.81 -15.25 -14.52
C SER A 154 -13.46 -15.68 -13.08
N PRO A 155 -14.13 -15.12 -12.02
CA PRO A 155 -15.15 -14.08 -12.10
C PRO A 155 -14.57 -12.71 -12.47
N LEU A 156 -15.40 -11.82 -12.97
CA LEU A 156 -15.08 -10.40 -13.08
C LEU A 156 -15.27 -9.73 -11.73
N PRO A 157 -14.49 -8.68 -11.39
CA PRO A 157 -14.78 -7.85 -10.23
C PRO A 157 -16.20 -7.27 -10.30
N SER A 158 -16.94 -7.36 -9.19
CA SER A 158 -18.31 -6.80 -9.10
C SER A 158 -18.32 -5.27 -9.11
N GLU A 159 -17.27 -4.66 -8.61
CA GLU A 159 -17.01 -3.22 -8.59
C GLU A 159 -15.72 -2.92 -9.35
N PRO A 160 -15.57 -1.73 -9.97
CA PRO A 160 -14.31 -1.36 -10.58
C PRO A 160 -13.14 -1.42 -9.60
N VAL A 161 -12.06 -2.08 -10.01
CA VAL A 161 -10.81 -2.11 -9.25
C VAL A 161 -10.15 -0.74 -9.34
N GLU A 162 -9.97 -0.09 -8.19
CA GLU A 162 -9.28 1.20 -8.11
C GLU A 162 -7.76 0.99 -8.11
N VAL A 163 -7.04 1.69 -8.97
CA VAL A 163 -5.59 1.51 -9.17
C VAL A 163 -4.81 2.71 -8.64
N TRP A 164 -4.00 2.52 -7.59
CA TRP A 164 -3.06 3.53 -7.10
C TRP A 164 -1.64 3.17 -7.49
N ILE A 165 -0.97 4.06 -8.23
CA ILE A 165 0.38 3.80 -8.73
C ILE A 165 1.42 4.42 -7.80
N GLY A 166 2.30 3.60 -7.26
CA GLY A 166 3.47 4.01 -6.49
C GLY A 166 4.49 4.73 -7.36
N ALA A 167 4.79 5.99 -7.04
CA ALA A 167 5.74 6.79 -7.80
C ALA A 167 6.48 7.81 -6.94
N LEU A 168 7.78 7.99 -7.23
CA LEU A 168 8.67 8.92 -6.51
C LEU A 168 9.22 10.01 -7.42
N VAL A 169 9.57 9.69 -8.67
CA VAL A 169 10.19 10.62 -9.61
C VAL A 169 9.19 11.18 -10.62
N ALA A 170 9.40 12.38 -11.12
CA ALA A 170 8.44 13.09 -11.97
C ALA A 170 7.89 12.27 -13.15
N PRO A 171 8.67 11.49 -13.94
CA PRO A 171 8.10 10.67 -15.02
C PRO A 171 7.18 9.55 -14.51
N ALA A 172 7.45 9.02 -13.31
CA ALA A 172 6.60 8.00 -12.70
C ALA A 172 5.31 8.62 -12.11
N ILE A 173 5.40 9.82 -11.53
CA ILE A 173 4.24 10.59 -11.05
C ILE A 173 3.32 10.95 -12.24
N ALA A 174 3.87 11.40 -13.37
CA ALA A 174 3.10 11.65 -14.59
C ALA A 174 2.41 10.38 -15.11
N ARG A 175 3.07 9.22 -15.05
CA ARG A 175 2.46 7.93 -15.37
C ARG A 175 1.32 7.56 -14.41
N ALA A 176 1.48 7.82 -13.10
CA ALA A 176 0.44 7.62 -12.11
C ALA A 176 -0.80 8.47 -12.42
N ALA A 177 -0.61 9.75 -12.71
CA ALA A 177 -1.68 10.66 -13.12
C ALA A 177 -2.42 10.19 -14.38
N THR A 178 -1.70 9.61 -15.34
CA THR A 178 -2.28 9.20 -16.63
C THR A 178 -2.99 7.85 -16.54
N LEU A 179 -2.40 6.85 -15.91
CA LEU A 179 -2.84 5.44 -15.96
C LEU A 179 -3.58 4.98 -14.71
N GLY A 180 -3.39 5.64 -13.57
CA GLY A 180 -4.02 5.26 -12.30
C GLY A 180 -5.28 6.05 -11.99
N ASP A 181 -6.01 5.58 -10.98
CA ASP A 181 -7.11 6.28 -10.32
C ASP A 181 -6.61 7.06 -9.11
N GLY A 182 -5.37 6.79 -8.68
CA GLY A 182 -4.69 7.46 -7.60
C GLY A 182 -3.17 7.29 -7.67
N TRP A 183 -2.49 8.06 -6.84
CA TRP A 183 -1.05 8.04 -6.65
C TRP A 183 -0.70 7.66 -5.22
N LEU A 184 0.32 6.81 -5.04
CA LEU A 184 0.88 6.44 -3.75
C LEU A 184 2.31 6.98 -3.63
N ALA A 185 2.48 8.00 -2.81
CA ALA A 185 3.77 8.61 -2.50
C ALA A 185 4.62 7.70 -1.60
N ALA A 186 5.93 7.72 -1.83
CA ALA A 186 6.88 6.90 -1.11
C ALA A 186 6.99 7.27 0.39
N PRO A 187 7.25 6.30 1.28
CA PRO A 187 7.36 6.54 2.72
C PRO A 187 8.57 7.39 3.12
N SER A 188 9.59 7.48 2.26
CA SER A 188 10.84 8.19 2.54
C SER A 188 10.80 9.69 2.26
N LEU A 189 9.71 10.21 1.70
CA LEU A 189 9.60 11.65 1.42
C LEU A 189 9.56 12.45 2.72
N THR A 190 10.51 13.36 2.89
CA THR A 190 10.50 14.35 3.97
C THR A 190 9.28 15.28 3.84
N PRO A 191 8.92 16.07 4.87
CA PRO A 191 7.82 17.04 4.76
C PRO A 191 7.96 18.00 3.57
N ALA A 192 9.16 18.49 3.29
CA ALA A 192 9.41 19.39 2.16
C ALA A 192 9.30 18.65 0.81
N GLN A 193 9.83 17.44 0.73
CA GLN A 193 9.73 16.62 -0.48
C GLN A 193 8.28 16.17 -0.75
N SER A 194 7.50 15.84 0.30
CA SER A 194 6.08 15.48 0.14
C SER A 194 5.25 16.65 -0.39
N ALA A 195 5.51 17.88 0.09
CA ALA A 195 4.86 19.08 -0.42
C ALA A 195 5.19 19.37 -1.90
N THR A 196 6.41 19.05 -2.34
CA THR A 196 6.80 19.18 -3.75
C THR A 196 6.16 18.08 -4.60
N ALA A 197 6.19 16.84 -4.13
CA ALA A 197 5.68 15.69 -4.88
C ALA A 197 4.16 15.75 -5.12
N ILE A 198 3.38 16.22 -4.12
CA ILE A 198 1.93 16.39 -4.31
C ILE A 198 1.60 17.44 -5.36
N ARG A 199 2.34 18.57 -5.41
CA ARG A 199 2.17 19.56 -6.48
C ARG A 199 2.47 18.98 -7.85
N GLN A 200 3.57 18.22 -7.98
CA GLN A 200 3.90 17.54 -9.24
C GLN A 200 2.78 16.57 -9.69
N TYR A 201 2.14 15.86 -8.75
CA TYR A 201 1.00 15.00 -9.08
C TYR A 201 -0.20 15.80 -9.55
N GLN A 202 -0.54 16.88 -8.87
CA GLN A 202 -1.64 17.80 -9.26
C GLN A 202 -1.42 18.41 -10.65
N GLU A 203 -0.21 18.90 -10.91
CA GLU A 203 0.20 19.43 -12.22
C GLU A 203 0.12 18.35 -13.32
N ALA A 204 0.55 17.13 -13.02
CA ALA A 204 0.49 16.01 -13.96
C ALA A 204 -0.97 15.61 -14.27
N CYS A 205 -1.88 15.61 -13.29
CA CYS A 205 -3.30 15.39 -13.51
C CYS A 205 -3.91 16.48 -14.40
N ALA A 206 -3.59 17.76 -14.13
CA ALA A 206 -4.04 18.87 -14.95
C ALA A 206 -3.54 18.76 -16.40
N ALA A 207 -2.26 18.44 -16.61
CA ALA A 207 -1.67 18.22 -17.93
C ALA A 207 -2.32 17.03 -18.69
N ALA A 208 -2.76 16.00 -17.96
CA ALA A 208 -3.48 14.86 -18.52
C ALA A 208 -5.00 15.12 -18.69
N SER A 209 -5.51 16.28 -18.33
CA SER A 209 -6.93 16.62 -18.30
C SER A 209 -7.77 15.61 -17.49
N LYS A 210 -7.20 15.10 -16.39
CA LYS A 210 -7.84 14.18 -15.45
C LYS A 210 -8.15 14.88 -14.12
N ALA A 211 -9.28 14.52 -13.51
CA ALA A 211 -9.55 14.90 -12.13
C ALA A 211 -8.46 14.30 -11.21
N ILE A 212 -8.14 15.02 -10.13
CA ILE A 212 -7.23 14.50 -9.11
C ILE A 212 -7.94 13.35 -8.39
N GLY A 213 -7.39 12.16 -8.51
CA GLY A 213 -7.86 10.97 -7.79
C GLY A 213 -7.29 10.89 -6.37
N ALA A 214 -7.22 9.68 -5.82
CA ALA A 214 -6.61 9.48 -4.50
C ALA A 214 -5.14 9.96 -4.51
N ALA A 215 -4.81 10.86 -3.57
CA ALA A 215 -3.45 11.32 -3.31
C ALA A 215 -3.01 10.68 -1.98
N ALA A 216 -2.47 9.48 -2.06
CA ALA A 216 -2.07 8.69 -0.90
C ALA A 216 -0.59 8.86 -0.57
N ILE A 217 -0.25 8.85 0.71
CA ILE A 217 1.14 8.77 1.16
C ILE A 217 1.30 7.66 2.18
N ARG A 218 2.37 6.87 2.05
CA ARG A 218 2.71 5.88 3.04
C ARG A 218 3.56 6.52 4.15
N ARG A 219 3.29 6.16 5.41
CA ARG A 219 4.06 6.56 6.58
C ARG A 219 4.26 5.39 7.53
N ASP A 220 5.49 5.20 7.99
CA ASP A 220 5.78 4.24 9.05
C ASP A 220 5.57 4.95 10.39
N ILE A 221 4.88 4.28 11.36
CA ILE A 221 4.29 4.94 12.53
C ILE A 221 4.56 4.20 13.84
N LEU A 222 4.76 4.96 14.91
CA LEU A 222 4.76 4.50 16.30
C LEU A 222 4.14 5.58 17.19
N ILE A 223 3.01 5.26 17.83
CA ILE A 223 2.33 6.18 18.75
C ILE A 223 2.43 5.61 20.15
N SER A 224 2.71 6.48 21.11
CA SER A 224 2.68 6.17 22.52
C SER A 224 1.92 7.26 23.29
N GLU A 225 1.65 7.02 24.59
CA GLU A 225 0.95 7.97 25.45
C GLU A 225 1.65 9.33 25.57
N THR A 226 2.99 9.31 25.47
CA THR A 226 3.79 10.53 25.51
C THR A 226 4.85 10.52 24.40
N SER A 227 5.25 11.71 23.95
CA SER A 227 6.35 11.91 23.00
C SER A 227 7.65 11.23 23.46
N GLN A 228 7.96 11.32 24.76
CA GLN A 228 9.17 10.71 25.32
C GLN A 228 9.10 9.17 25.29
N ALA A 229 7.94 8.58 25.54
CA ALA A 229 7.76 7.13 25.45
C ALA A 229 7.92 6.65 23.99
N ALA A 230 7.31 7.36 23.04
CA ALA A 230 7.46 7.06 21.61
C ALA A 230 8.92 7.14 21.16
N LYS A 231 9.64 8.20 21.55
CA LYS A 231 11.07 8.37 21.21
C LYS A 231 11.93 7.26 21.79
N ARG A 232 11.66 6.81 23.02
CA ARG A 232 12.38 5.66 23.62
C ARG A 232 12.09 4.36 22.88
N ALA A 233 10.83 4.11 22.53
CA ALA A 233 10.42 2.90 21.83
C ALA A 233 11.02 2.80 20.43
N VAL A 234 11.12 3.93 19.70
CA VAL A 234 11.66 3.94 18.34
C VAL A 234 13.19 3.93 18.28
N ALA A 235 13.89 4.34 19.34
CA ALA A 235 15.34 4.52 19.34
C ALA A 235 16.13 3.31 18.84
N PRO A 236 15.83 2.04 19.22
CA PRO A 236 16.54 0.88 18.68
C PRO A 236 16.39 0.72 17.18
N TYR A 237 15.22 1.02 16.62
CA TYR A 237 14.95 0.93 15.18
C TYR A 237 15.75 1.99 14.42
N LEU A 238 15.80 3.22 14.93
CA LEU A 238 16.56 4.33 14.33
C LEU A 238 18.08 4.04 14.37
N ALA A 239 18.59 3.55 15.50
CA ALA A 239 19.99 3.19 15.65
C ALA A 239 20.42 2.08 14.66
N ALA A 240 19.49 1.19 14.28
CA ALA A 240 19.71 0.16 13.26
C ALA A 240 19.52 0.68 11.81
N GLY A 241 19.28 1.98 11.60
CA GLY A 241 19.07 2.56 10.28
C GLY A 241 17.75 2.14 9.65
N TYR A 242 16.64 2.34 10.34
CA TYR A 242 15.30 1.89 9.97
C TYR A 242 14.97 2.04 8.48
N ARG A 243 15.15 0.96 7.71
CA ARG A 243 14.80 0.87 6.27
C ARG A 243 15.35 1.99 5.39
N GLY A 244 16.33 2.78 5.86
CA GLY A 244 16.84 3.95 5.17
C GLY A 244 15.81 5.11 5.04
N ILE A 245 14.76 5.11 5.84
CA ILE A 245 13.76 6.18 5.86
C ILE A 245 14.24 7.28 6.78
N PRO A 246 14.29 8.56 6.33
CA PRO A 246 14.62 9.69 7.19
C PRO A 246 13.68 9.80 8.39
N GLU A 247 14.21 10.13 9.58
CA GLU A 247 13.41 10.23 10.79
C GLU A 247 12.26 11.24 10.66
N GLU A 248 12.49 12.36 9.99
CA GLU A 248 11.46 13.38 9.72
C GLU A 248 10.30 12.89 8.83
N ALA A 249 10.47 11.79 8.11
CA ALA A 249 9.41 11.14 7.34
C ALA A 249 8.59 10.12 8.16
N LEU A 250 9.06 9.74 9.36
CA LEU A 250 8.36 8.81 10.25
C LEU A 250 7.32 9.53 11.10
N LEU A 251 6.21 8.89 11.41
CA LEU A 251 5.19 9.39 12.34
C LEU A 251 5.43 8.80 13.74
N VAL A 252 6.29 9.44 14.52
CA VAL A 252 6.62 9.02 15.88
C VAL A 252 6.24 10.12 16.85
N GLY A 253 5.47 9.76 17.91
CA GLY A 253 5.08 10.75 18.91
C GLY A 253 3.85 10.35 19.74
N SER A 254 3.29 11.33 20.43
CA SER A 254 1.96 11.28 21.05
C SER A 254 0.85 11.39 20.02
N VAL A 255 -0.39 11.13 20.44
CA VAL A 255 -1.59 11.35 19.60
C VAL A 255 -1.62 12.77 19.03
N ALA A 256 -1.37 13.79 19.84
CA ALA A 256 -1.38 15.19 19.40
C ALA A 256 -0.33 15.46 18.31
N GLU A 257 0.93 15.04 18.52
CA GLU A 257 2.00 15.26 17.53
C GLU A 257 1.73 14.54 16.21
N VAL A 258 1.18 13.31 16.25
CA VAL A 258 0.83 12.58 15.03
C VAL A 258 -0.36 13.23 14.33
N THR A 259 -1.35 13.70 15.08
CA THR A 259 -2.49 14.44 14.53
C THR A 259 -2.03 15.71 13.80
N ASP A 260 -1.16 16.51 14.41
CA ASP A 260 -0.61 17.73 13.79
C ASP A 260 0.12 17.41 12.47
N ARG A 261 0.95 16.37 12.47
CA ARG A 261 1.70 15.98 11.27
C ARG A 261 0.81 15.44 10.15
N LEU A 262 -0.26 14.70 10.48
CA LEU A 262 -1.26 14.29 9.51
C LEU A 262 -2.10 15.47 9.01
N GLY A 263 -2.43 16.43 9.87
CA GLY A 263 -3.07 17.68 9.49
C GLY A 263 -2.23 18.49 8.48
N GLN A 264 -0.91 18.53 8.65
CA GLN A 264 0.01 19.16 7.69
C GLN A 264 -0.02 18.45 6.33
N LEU A 265 -0.02 17.12 6.28
CA LEU A 265 -0.17 16.37 5.03
C LEU A 265 -1.52 16.63 4.36
N GLN A 266 -2.59 16.71 5.13
CA GLN A 266 -3.93 17.05 4.63
C GLN A 266 -3.94 18.45 4.02
N GLN A 267 -3.33 19.44 4.67
CA GLN A 267 -3.20 20.80 4.15
C GLN A 267 -2.36 20.87 2.87
N GLN A 268 -1.39 19.99 2.69
CA GLN A 268 -0.64 19.87 1.44
C GLN A 268 -1.48 19.32 0.28
N GLY A 269 -2.62 18.67 0.55
CA GLY A 269 -3.52 18.10 -0.45
C GLY A 269 -3.53 16.58 -0.50
N TYR A 270 -2.87 15.87 0.43
CA TYR A 270 -3.03 14.42 0.55
C TYR A 270 -4.42 14.08 1.07
N THR A 271 -5.08 13.13 0.41
CA THR A 271 -6.41 12.65 0.78
C THR A 271 -6.38 11.39 1.64
N GLU A 272 -5.28 10.63 1.52
CA GLU A 272 -5.08 9.34 2.18
C GLU A 272 -3.71 9.28 2.86
N VAL A 273 -3.64 8.71 4.05
CA VAL A 273 -2.40 8.22 4.63
C VAL A 273 -2.50 6.70 4.85
N ILE A 274 -1.49 5.96 4.41
CA ILE A 274 -1.39 4.52 4.65
C ILE A 274 -0.30 4.29 5.67
N VAL A 275 -0.70 4.03 6.91
CA VAL A 275 0.26 3.82 8.00
C VAL A 275 0.76 2.37 8.02
N ARG A 276 2.00 2.18 8.48
CA ARG A 276 2.58 0.87 8.77
C ARG A 276 3.30 0.93 10.12
N ASN A 277 2.96 0.00 11.01
CA ASN A 277 3.62 -0.06 12.32
C ASN A 277 5.13 -0.30 12.17
N MET A 278 5.92 0.47 12.90
CA MET A 278 7.37 0.32 12.96
C MET A 278 7.78 -0.84 13.85
N SER A 279 7.05 -1.04 14.95
CA SER A 279 7.38 -2.06 15.94
C SER A 279 7.14 -3.49 15.44
N ALA A 280 8.10 -4.37 15.71
CA ALA A 280 7.94 -5.81 15.57
C ALA A 280 7.14 -6.41 16.74
N ASP A 281 7.12 -5.76 17.90
CA ASP A 281 6.36 -6.21 19.06
C ASP A 281 4.85 -6.12 18.82
N GLN A 282 4.13 -7.18 19.21
CA GLN A 282 2.70 -7.28 18.96
C GLN A 282 1.90 -6.30 19.82
N MET A 283 2.23 -6.20 21.10
CA MET A 283 1.46 -5.35 22.04
C MET A 283 1.65 -3.87 21.72
N GLU A 284 2.88 -3.45 21.42
CA GLU A 284 3.17 -2.08 21.00
C GLU A 284 2.50 -1.72 19.68
N SER A 285 2.47 -2.67 18.74
CA SER A 285 1.74 -2.49 17.47
C SER A 285 0.24 -2.37 17.66
N LEU A 286 -0.37 -3.18 18.52
CA LEU A 286 -1.80 -3.10 18.84
C LEU A 286 -2.13 -1.79 19.55
N LYS A 287 -1.27 -1.33 20.48
CA LYS A 287 -1.44 -0.04 21.15
C LYS A 287 -1.35 1.13 20.18
N THR A 288 -0.41 1.11 19.23
CA THR A 288 -0.33 2.12 18.16
C THR A 288 -1.61 2.14 17.32
N ILE A 289 -2.17 0.97 16.98
CA ILE A 289 -3.42 0.87 16.20
C ILE A 289 -4.61 1.42 17.00
N GLU A 290 -4.70 1.13 18.29
CA GLU A 290 -5.73 1.66 19.18
C GLU A 290 -5.70 3.20 19.22
N LEU A 291 -4.51 3.78 19.45
CA LEU A 291 -4.32 5.23 19.52
C LEU A 291 -4.59 5.95 18.18
N LEU A 292 -4.55 5.24 17.05
CA LEU A 292 -4.97 5.79 15.75
C LEU A 292 -6.47 6.15 15.72
N SER A 293 -7.31 5.54 16.54
CA SER A 293 -8.73 5.93 16.66
C SER A 293 -8.87 7.35 17.20
N GLU A 294 -8.04 7.72 18.18
CA GLU A 294 -8.01 9.05 18.77
C GLU A 294 -7.46 10.09 17.76
N VAL A 295 -6.38 9.74 17.04
CA VAL A 295 -5.83 10.57 15.96
C VAL A 295 -6.89 10.83 14.90
N LYS A 296 -7.64 9.79 14.49
CA LYS A 296 -8.69 9.92 13.48
C LYS A 296 -9.84 10.83 13.95
N ALA A 297 -10.27 10.68 15.19
CA ALA A 297 -11.30 11.53 15.79
C ALA A 297 -10.85 13.00 15.83
N ALA A 298 -9.60 13.26 16.23
CA ALA A 298 -9.03 14.61 16.31
C ALA A 298 -8.85 15.28 14.93
N LEU A 299 -8.62 14.51 13.85
CA LEU A 299 -8.54 15.06 12.48
C LEU A 299 -9.90 15.42 11.87
N GLN A 300 -11.00 14.96 12.47
CA GLN A 300 -12.37 15.22 12.02
C GLN A 300 -13.03 16.36 12.79
N SER A 301 -12.48 16.72 13.96
CA SER A 301 -12.93 17.85 14.78
C SER A 301 -12.41 19.19 14.22
#